data_0fcc6616b71efa9541dcaaf16f19e577
#
_entry.id   0fcc6616b71efa9541dcaaf16f19e577
#
_cell.length_a   1.000
_cell.length_b   1.000
_cell.length_c   1.000
_cell.angle_alpha   90.00
_cell.angle_beta   90.00
_cell.angle_gamma   90.00
#
_symmetry.space_group_name_H-M   'P 1'
#
loop_
_entity.id
_entity.type
_entity.pdbx_description
1 polymer ?
#
loop_
_entity_poly.entity_id
_entity_poly.type
_entity_poly.pdbx_seq_one_letter_code
_entity_poly.pdbx_strand_id
1 'polypeptide(L)'
;MRPIGTRTLRPRSVIAAISALLFVPILAVGAFAAAGGQSQLDGVRQATAAFHDVDAAIAAGYGPFYVCTDENGGAGAMGQHYVNGDLVGDPAIDPLHPEVLVYEPMPDGSLRLVGVEYVTLRSLWEQEFGSATPTVLGIDLKPIAAGNRYGLPDFYERHAWIWRPNPRGMFDDWNSKVSCRGNGDPA
;
A
#
# COMPACT_ATOMS: atom_id res chain seq x y z
N MET A 1 -62.93 78.44 1.77
CA MET A 1 -62.92 77.06 1.26
C MET A 1 -61.50 76.70 0.88
N ARG A 2 -60.81 75.85 1.62
CA ARG A 2 -59.48 75.34 1.36
C ARG A 2 -59.65 73.90 1.00
N PRO A 3 -58.96 73.38 -0.07
CA PRO A 3 -59.01 71.95 -0.40
C PRO A 3 -58.05 71.13 0.44
N ILE A 4 -58.49 69.94 0.77
CA ILE A 4 -57.87 68.96 1.63
C ILE A 4 -56.83 68.20 0.74
N GLY A 5 -55.53 68.30 1.11
CA GLY A 5 -54.48 67.56 0.44
C GLY A 5 -54.42 66.08 0.84
N THR A 6 -54.55 65.21 -0.11
CA THR A 6 -54.39 63.77 0.05
C THR A 6 -52.91 63.39 0.11
N ARG A 7 -52.52 62.82 1.26
CA ARG A 7 -51.18 62.24 1.46
C ARG A 7 -51.13 60.82 0.87
N THR A 8 -50.37 60.64 -0.22
CA THR A 8 -50.07 59.32 -0.73
C THR A 8 -48.91 58.68 0.05
N LEU A 9 -49.20 57.55 0.70
CA LEU A 9 -48.22 56.70 1.38
C LEU A 9 -47.48 55.87 0.32
N ARG A 10 -46.15 56.05 0.24
CA ARG A 10 -45.25 55.19 -0.58
C ARG A 10 -44.98 53.89 0.14
N PRO A 11 -45.09 52.70 -0.50
CA PRO A 11 -44.70 51.45 0.11
C PRO A 11 -43.17 51.38 0.22
N ARG A 12 -42.68 51.07 1.40
CA ARG A 12 -41.27 50.69 1.65
C ARG A 12 -41.04 49.26 1.17
N SER A 13 -40.26 49.14 0.08
CA SER A 13 -39.78 47.82 -0.37
C SER A 13 -38.76 47.31 0.64
N VAL A 14 -39.07 46.23 1.35
CA VAL A 14 -38.14 45.47 2.15
C VAL A 14 -37.44 44.49 1.21
N ILE A 15 -36.18 44.76 0.89
CA ILE A 15 -35.32 43.80 0.19
C ILE A 15 -34.85 42.80 1.22
N ALA A 16 -35.42 41.60 1.22
CA ALA A 16 -34.91 40.46 1.96
C ALA A 16 -33.68 39.92 1.25
N ALA A 17 -32.49 40.15 1.82
CA ALA A 17 -31.26 39.51 1.36
C ALA A 17 -31.28 38.04 1.77
N ILE A 18 -31.54 37.15 0.83
CA ILE A 18 -31.37 35.71 1.01
C ILE A 18 -29.87 35.40 0.86
N SER A 19 -29.17 35.26 1.97
CA SER A 19 -27.81 34.71 2.01
C SER A 19 -27.90 33.19 1.75
N ALA A 20 -27.70 32.78 0.53
CA ALA A 20 -27.49 31.37 0.19
C ALA A 20 -26.13 30.94 0.74
N LEU A 21 -26.10 30.25 1.86
CA LEU A 21 -24.94 29.50 2.33
C LEU A 21 -24.69 28.34 1.34
N LEU A 22 -23.69 28.53 0.51
CA LEU A 22 -23.12 27.42 -0.29
C LEU A 22 -22.43 26.45 0.67
N PHE A 23 -23.16 25.43 1.10
CA PHE A 23 -22.61 24.26 1.76
C PHE A 23 -21.88 23.44 0.67
N VAL A 24 -20.57 23.61 0.54
CA VAL A 24 -19.74 22.76 -0.30
C VAL A 24 -19.48 21.48 0.49
N PRO A 25 -19.94 20.31 0.05
CA PRO A 25 -19.64 19.07 0.76
C PRO A 25 -18.19 18.67 0.54
N ILE A 26 -17.29 19.03 1.46
CA ILE A 26 -15.88 18.61 1.49
C ILE A 26 -15.73 17.09 1.78
N LEU A 27 -16.83 16.41 2.13
CA LEU A 27 -16.82 15.00 2.53
C LEU A 27 -16.73 13.97 1.39
N ALA A 28 -16.94 14.36 0.13
CA ALA A 28 -17.02 13.39 -0.98
C ALA A 28 -15.64 12.90 -1.48
N VAL A 29 -14.62 13.76 -1.46
CA VAL A 29 -13.30 13.39 -2.05
C VAL A 29 -12.57 12.34 -1.21
N GLY A 30 -12.64 12.43 0.13
CA GLY A 30 -12.00 11.46 1.01
C GLY A 30 -12.62 10.05 0.95
N ALA A 31 -13.94 9.97 0.72
CA ALA A 31 -14.65 8.68 0.63
C ALA A 31 -14.34 7.94 -0.68
N PHE A 32 -14.16 8.65 -1.79
CA PHE A 32 -13.80 8.05 -3.08
C PHE A 32 -12.35 7.54 -3.09
N ALA A 33 -11.41 8.27 -2.49
CA ALA A 33 -10.01 7.83 -2.37
C ALA A 33 -9.87 6.60 -1.46
N ALA A 34 -10.59 6.55 -0.34
CA ALA A 34 -10.59 5.40 0.56
C ALA A 34 -11.23 4.16 -0.08
N ALA A 35 -12.31 4.32 -0.84
CA ALA A 35 -12.96 3.22 -1.55
C ALA A 35 -12.06 2.68 -2.67
N GLY A 36 -11.36 3.55 -3.42
CA GLY A 36 -10.39 3.15 -4.44
C GLY A 36 -9.21 2.35 -3.87
N GLY A 37 -8.63 2.82 -2.77
CA GLY A 37 -7.54 2.11 -2.09
C GLY A 37 -7.96 0.75 -1.54
N GLN A 38 -9.16 0.63 -0.96
CA GLN A 38 -9.67 -0.65 -0.47
C GLN A 38 -9.92 -1.64 -1.61
N SER A 39 -10.48 -1.20 -2.74
CA SER A 39 -10.70 -2.07 -3.91
C SER A 39 -9.39 -2.58 -4.52
N GLN A 40 -8.33 -1.77 -4.53
CA GLN A 40 -7.00 -2.20 -4.97
C GLN A 40 -6.42 -3.29 -4.06
N LEU A 41 -6.49 -3.11 -2.73
CA LEU A 41 -6.04 -4.11 -1.76
C LEU A 41 -6.82 -5.41 -1.85
N ASP A 42 -8.13 -5.36 -2.12
CA ASP A 42 -8.96 -6.54 -2.33
C ASP A 42 -8.58 -7.26 -3.63
N GLY A 43 -8.21 -6.51 -4.68
CA GLY A 43 -7.63 -7.05 -5.91
C GLY A 43 -6.33 -7.81 -5.66
N VAL A 44 -5.40 -7.23 -4.89
CA VAL A 44 -4.14 -7.91 -4.52
C VAL A 44 -4.40 -9.19 -3.72
N ARG A 45 -5.33 -9.15 -2.74
CA ARG A 45 -5.72 -10.35 -1.99
C ARG A 45 -6.26 -11.43 -2.91
N GLN A 46 -7.16 -11.07 -3.83
CA GLN A 46 -7.73 -12.03 -4.78
C GLN A 46 -6.65 -12.63 -5.68
N ALA A 47 -5.73 -11.82 -6.21
CA ALA A 47 -4.65 -12.27 -7.09
C ALA A 47 -3.66 -13.20 -6.37
N THR A 48 -3.43 -12.99 -5.07
CA THR A 48 -2.46 -13.77 -4.27
C THR A 48 -3.08 -14.85 -3.40
N ALA A 49 -4.41 -15.04 -3.42
CA ALA A 49 -5.11 -16.00 -2.55
C ALA A 49 -4.66 -17.45 -2.74
N ALA A 50 -4.32 -17.86 -3.97
CA ALA A 50 -3.81 -19.19 -4.25
C ALA A 50 -2.46 -19.47 -3.58
N PHE A 51 -1.68 -18.44 -3.28
CA PHE A 51 -0.33 -18.55 -2.72
C PHE A 51 -0.31 -18.74 -1.19
N HIS A 52 -1.48 -18.90 -0.55
CA HIS A 52 -1.53 -19.53 0.78
C HIS A 52 -1.02 -20.97 0.74
N ASP A 53 -1.10 -21.61 -0.43
CA ASP A 53 -0.38 -22.83 -0.75
C ASP A 53 0.98 -22.46 -1.35
N VAL A 54 2.06 -22.76 -0.63
CA VAL A 54 3.43 -22.45 -1.09
C VAL A 54 3.82 -23.22 -2.34
N ASP A 55 3.28 -24.42 -2.56
CA ASP A 55 3.55 -25.20 -3.76
C ASP A 55 2.94 -24.52 -4.99
N ALA A 56 1.77 -23.88 -4.84
CA ALA A 56 1.17 -23.05 -5.89
C ALA A 56 2.05 -21.81 -6.21
N ALA A 57 2.65 -21.19 -5.19
CA ALA A 57 3.59 -20.09 -5.40
C ALA A 57 4.84 -20.56 -6.14
N ILE A 58 5.41 -21.71 -5.77
CA ILE A 58 6.58 -22.30 -6.44
C ILE A 58 6.25 -22.62 -7.91
N ALA A 59 5.07 -23.20 -8.16
CA ALA A 59 4.60 -23.49 -9.51
C ALA A 59 4.41 -22.22 -10.36
N ALA A 60 4.15 -21.07 -9.73
CA ALA A 60 4.02 -19.76 -10.36
C ALA A 60 5.37 -19.02 -10.52
N GLY A 61 6.51 -19.65 -10.22
CA GLY A 61 7.86 -19.11 -10.41
C GLY A 61 8.45 -18.39 -9.19
N TYR A 62 7.78 -18.42 -8.03
CA TYR A 62 8.34 -17.88 -6.80
C TYR A 62 9.26 -18.91 -6.13
N GLY A 63 10.40 -18.46 -5.62
CA GLY A 63 11.33 -19.32 -4.88
C GLY A 63 11.88 -18.64 -3.64
N PRO A 64 12.34 -19.42 -2.62
CA PRO A 64 12.88 -18.87 -1.40
C PRO A 64 14.13 -18.04 -1.72
N PHE A 65 14.17 -16.84 -1.15
CA PHE A 65 15.26 -15.90 -1.29
C PHE A 65 15.72 -15.41 0.07
N TYR A 66 17.02 -15.54 0.34
CA TYR A 66 17.64 -15.18 1.61
C TYR A 66 17.05 -15.99 2.79
N VAL A 67 17.47 -15.69 4.00
CA VAL A 67 16.92 -16.29 5.22
C VAL A 67 15.73 -15.48 5.71
N CYS A 68 14.88 -16.09 6.55
CA CYS A 68 13.84 -15.35 7.26
C CYS A 68 14.50 -14.21 8.05
N THR A 69 14.01 -13.00 7.85
CA THR A 69 14.63 -11.80 8.41
C THR A 69 13.80 -11.28 9.57
N ASP A 70 14.40 -11.21 10.76
CA ASP A 70 13.82 -10.59 11.94
C ASP A 70 14.68 -9.46 12.49
N GLU A 71 14.10 -8.66 13.36
CA GLU A 71 14.74 -7.54 14.03
C GLU A 71 14.89 -7.84 15.52
N ASN A 72 16.12 -8.00 15.98
CA ASN A 72 16.42 -8.28 17.39
C ASN A 72 16.00 -7.16 18.37
N GLY A 73 15.59 -6.00 17.84
CA GLY A 73 15.11 -4.86 18.62
C GLY A 73 13.61 -4.87 18.97
N GLY A 74 12.88 -5.94 18.66
CA GLY A 74 11.44 -6.05 18.98
C GLY A 74 10.51 -5.41 17.93
N ALA A 75 11.02 -5.00 16.78
CA ALA A 75 10.20 -4.52 15.66
C ALA A 75 9.38 -5.65 14.99
N GLY A 76 9.74 -6.91 15.25
CA GLY A 76 9.16 -8.10 14.65
C GLY A 76 9.99 -8.61 13.48
N ALA A 77 9.35 -9.22 12.48
CA ALA A 77 10.05 -9.77 11.34
C ALA A 77 9.54 -9.18 10.01
N MET A 78 10.42 -9.17 9.01
CA MET A 78 10.04 -9.02 7.61
C MET A 78 9.47 -10.35 7.07
N GLY A 79 9.90 -11.48 7.62
CA GLY A 79 9.50 -12.81 7.21
C GLY A 79 10.45 -13.47 6.22
N GLN A 80 10.01 -14.59 5.65
CA GLN A 80 10.70 -15.34 4.60
C GLN A 80 10.18 -14.86 3.24
N HIS A 81 11.07 -14.35 2.41
CA HIS A 81 10.74 -13.88 1.07
C HIS A 81 10.78 -15.01 0.06
N TYR A 82 9.78 -15.07 -0.80
CA TYR A 82 9.71 -15.92 -1.99
C TYR A 82 9.66 -15.00 -3.20
N VAL A 83 10.71 -14.99 -4.00
CA VAL A 83 10.93 -14.01 -5.08
C VAL A 83 10.66 -14.66 -6.43
N ASN A 84 9.95 -13.96 -7.30
CA ASN A 84 9.84 -14.31 -8.71
C ASN A 84 10.87 -13.47 -9.50
N GLY A 85 11.95 -14.14 -9.94
CA GLY A 85 13.06 -13.48 -10.62
C GLY A 85 12.69 -12.88 -11.98
N ASP A 86 11.70 -13.45 -12.66
CA ASP A 86 11.23 -12.94 -13.96
C ASP A 86 10.50 -11.59 -13.77
N LEU A 87 9.70 -11.46 -12.68
CA LEU A 87 9.03 -10.20 -12.34
C LEU A 87 10.04 -9.14 -11.87
N VAL A 88 11.03 -9.50 -11.04
CA VAL A 88 12.10 -8.55 -10.64
C VAL A 88 12.93 -8.09 -11.83
N GLY A 89 13.09 -8.92 -12.85
CA GLY A 89 13.78 -8.61 -14.10
C GLY A 89 13.01 -7.72 -15.07
N ASP A 90 11.74 -7.47 -14.80
CA ASP A 90 10.84 -6.59 -15.53
C ASP A 90 10.80 -5.22 -14.82
N PRO A 91 10.91 -4.07 -15.49
CA PRO A 91 10.81 -2.79 -14.84
C PRO A 91 9.37 -2.42 -14.40
N ALA A 92 8.35 -3.15 -14.84
CA ALA A 92 6.95 -2.87 -14.48
C ALA A 92 6.67 -3.17 -13.00
N ILE A 93 5.81 -2.36 -12.39
CA ILE A 93 5.25 -2.63 -11.06
C ILE A 93 3.74 -2.82 -11.23
N ASP A 94 3.27 -4.05 -11.09
CA ASP A 94 1.84 -4.40 -11.15
C ASP A 94 1.34 -4.81 -9.76
N PRO A 95 0.39 -4.08 -9.17
CA PRO A 95 -0.18 -4.46 -7.87
C PRO A 95 -0.72 -5.89 -7.80
N LEU A 96 -1.17 -6.45 -8.92
CA LEU A 96 -1.76 -7.81 -8.97
C LEU A 96 -0.72 -8.92 -9.17
N HIS A 97 0.51 -8.56 -9.55
CA HIS A 97 1.62 -9.50 -9.77
C HIS A 97 2.85 -9.06 -8.96
N PRO A 98 2.78 -9.12 -7.61
CA PRO A 98 3.91 -8.70 -6.77
C PRO A 98 5.15 -9.54 -7.05
N GLU A 99 6.31 -8.93 -7.05
CA GLU A 99 7.60 -9.57 -7.30
C GLU A 99 7.97 -10.53 -6.17
N VAL A 100 7.43 -10.29 -4.96
CA VAL A 100 7.77 -11.07 -3.77
C VAL A 100 6.51 -11.42 -2.97
N LEU A 101 6.44 -12.67 -2.54
CA LEU A 101 5.50 -13.15 -1.52
C LEU A 101 6.23 -13.26 -0.19
N VAL A 102 5.59 -12.78 0.89
CA VAL A 102 6.18 -12.78 2.22
C VAL A 102 5.47 -13.81 3.09
N TYR A 103 6.24 -14.76 3.61
CA TYR A 103 5.74 -15.83 4.47
C TYR A 103 6.27 -15.71 5.90
N GLU A 104 5.44 -16.11 6.85
CA GLU A 104 5.86 -16.38 8.23
C GLU A 104 6.08 -17.89 8.38
N PRO A 105 7.30 -18.34 8.76
CA PRO A 105 7.55 -19.74 9.10
C PRO A 105 6.81 -20.10 10.37
N MET A 106 6.09 -21.22 10.34
CA MET A 106 5.32 -21.72 11.47
C MET A 106 6.07 -22.84 12.22
N PRO A 107 5.81 -23.05 13.53
CA PRO A 107 6.49 -24.09 14.32
C PRO A 107 6.30 -25.53 13.82
N ASP A 108 5.26 -25.79 13.04
CA ASP A 108 4.99 -27.09 12.41
C ASP A 108 5.72 -27.27 11.08
N GLY A 109 6.56 -26.30 10.69
CA GLY A 109 7.30 -26.29 9.44
C GLY A 109 6.51 -25.76 8.22
N SER A 110 5.23 -25.43 8.39
CA SER A 110 4.44 -24.79 7.33
C SER A 110 4.81 -23.32 7.14
N LEU A 111 4.40 -22.76 6.02
CA LEU A 111 4.55 -21.35 5.69
C LEU A 111 3.19 -20.67 5.61
N ARG A 112 3.04 -19.55 6.30
CA ARG A 112 1.82 -18.74 6.28
C ARG A 112 2.05 -17.47 5.48
N LEU A 113 1.33 -17.28 4.38
CA LEU A 113 1.37 -16.03 3.63
C LEU A 113 0.89 -14.87 4.52
N VAL A 114 1.71 -13.83 4.67
CA VAL A 114 1.45 -12.69 5.55
C VAL A 114 1.41 -11.36 4.81
N GLY A 115 2.09 -11.25 3.69
CA GLY A 115 2.16 -10.04 2.89
C GLY A 115 2.74 -10.29 1.52
N VAL A 116 2.90 -9.20 0.79
CA VAL A 116 3.62 -9.13 -0.47
C VAL A 116 4.64 -8.00 -0.41
N GLU A 117 5.61 -8.01 -1.32
CA GLU A 117 6.54 -6.91 -1.49
C GLU A 117 6.71 -6.63 -2.98
N TYR A 118 6.77 -5.36 -3.32
CA TYR A 118 7.01 -4.86 -4.67
C TYR A 118 8.46 -4.44 -4.78
N VAL A 119 9.15 -4.93 -5.81
CA VAL A 119 10.59 -4.72 -5.98
C VAL A 119 10.91 -4.48 -7.45
N THR A 120 11.68 -3.44 -7.74
CA THR A 120 12.28 -3.25 -9.06
C THR A 120 13.74 -2.83 -8.94
N LEU A 121 14.61 -3.37 -9.79
CA LEU A 121 16.01 -2.93 -9.85
C LEU A 121 16.07 -1.50 -10.35
N ARG A 122 16.79 -0.65 -9.62
CA ARG A 122 16.87 0.78 -9.92
C ARG A 122 17.36 1.04 -11.35
N SER A 123 18.33 0.28 -11.83
CA SER A 123 18.86 0.43 -13.20
C SER A 123 17.83 0.12 -14.28
N LEU A 124 16.96 -0.88 -14.06
CA LEU A 124 15.90 -1.24 -15.00
C LEU A 124 14.78 -0.18 -14.99
N TRP A 125 14.35 0.24 -13.80
CA TRP A 125 13.35 1.28 -13.65
C TRP A 125 13.80 2.60 -14.28
N GLU A 126 15.01 3.07 -13.96
CA GLU A 126 15.52 4.35 -14.47
C GLU A 126 15.77 4.33 -15.98
N GLN A 127 16.09 3.17 -16.54
CA GLN A 127 16.23 3.00 -17.99
C GLN A 127 14.88 3.17 -18.70
N GLU A 128 13.78 2.68 -18.13
CA GLU A 128 12.45 2.71 -18.75
C GLU A 128 11.68 3.99 -18.40
N PHE A 129 11.73 4.44 -17.14
CA PHE A 129 10.90 5.52 -16.60
C PHE A 129 11.70 6.76 -16.16
N GLY A 130 13.03 6.77 -16.34
CA GLY A 130 13.89 7.85 -15.89
C GLY A 130 13.96 7.96 -14.37
N SER A 131 14.16 9.18 -13.86
CA SER A 131 14.35 9.43 -12.42
C SER A 131 13.05 9.48 -11.62
N ALA A 132 11.91 9.13 -12.19
CA ALA A 132 10.64 9.08 -11.45
C ALA A 132 10.71 8.00 -10.35
N THR A 133 10.20 8.30 -9.16
CA THR A 133 10.08 7.30 -8.10
C THR A 133 8.95 6.32 -8.44
N PRO A 134 9.19 4.99 -8.42
CA PRO A 134 8.12 4.02 -8.61
C PRO A 134 7.09 4.09 -7.48
N THR A 135 5.82 3.88 -7.83
CA THR A 135 4.69 3.90 -6.90
C THR A 135 3.83 2.66 -7.04
N VAL A 136 3.29 2.17 -5.95
CA VAL A 136 2.31 1.08 -5.94
C VAL A 136 1.27 1.32 -4.87
N LEU A 137 0.01 1.02 -5.12
CA LEU A 137 -1.09 1.20 -4.15
C LEU A 137 -1.18 2.63 -3.57
N GLY A 138 -0.74 3.63 -4.36
CA GLY A 138 -0.70 5.04 -3.96
C GLY A 138 0.45 5.42 -3.01
N ILE A 139 1.46 4.55 -2.85
CA ILE A 139 2.63 4.78 -1.98
C ILE A 139 3.91 4.66 -2.80
N ASP A 140 4.87 5.56 -2.55
CA ASP A 140 6.19 5.49 -3.17
C ASP A 140 6.97 4.27 -2.67
N LEU A 141 7.67 3.59 -3.57
CA LEU A 141 8.70 2.63 -3.18
C LEU A 141 9.90 3.39 -2.62
N LYS A 142 10.55 2.81 -1.62
CA LYS A 142 11.76 3.41 -1.03
C LYS A 142 13.01 2.85 -1.72
N PRO A 143 14.05 3.67 -1.93
CA PRO A 143 15.33 3.23 -2.47
C PRO A 143 16.14 2.45 -1.43
N ILE A 144 16.71 1.32 -1.84
CA ILE A 144 17.69 0.53 -1.09
C ILE A 144 19.00 0.56 -1.85
N ALA A 145 20.05 1.04 -1.21
CA ALA A 145 21.37 1.13 -1.83
C ALA A 145 22.09 -0.23 -1.92
N ALA A 146 22.98 -0.38 -2.87
CA ALA A 146 23.92 -1.49 -2.93
C ALA A 146 24.75 -1.59 -1.64
N GLY A 147 25.28 -2.78 -1.36
CA GLY A 147 25.90 -3.09 -0.07
C GLY A 147 24.87 -3.47 1.01
N ASN A 148 23.62 -3.63 0.61
CA ASN A 148 22.55 -4.15 1.46
C ASN A 148 22.80 -5.61 1.86
N ARG A 149 22.07 -6.09 2.88
CA ARG A 149 22.20 -7.46 3.42
C ARG A 149 21.97 -8.57 2.39
N TYR A 150 21.26 -8.28 1.32
CA TYR A 150 20.89 -9.24 0.29
C TYR A 150 21.96 -9.40 -0.79
N GLY A 151 22.99 -8.54 -0.80
CA GLY A 151 24.01 -8.51 -1.84
C GLY A 151 23.51 -8.04 -3.21
N LEU A 152 22.34 -7.40 -3.24
CA LEU A 152 21.73 -6.89 -4.46
C LEU A 152 22.31 -5.52 -4.85
N PRO A 153 22.26 -5.14 -6.15
CA PRO A 153 22.49 -3.77 -6.59
C PRO A 153 21.42 -2.84 -6.00
N ASP A 154 21.46 -1.56 -6.32
CA ASP A 154 20.44 -0.59 -5.95
C ASP A 154 19.06 -1.03 -6.47
N PHE A 155 18.05 -0.99 -5.61
CA PHE A 155 16.67 -1.33 -5.97
C PHE A 155 15.66 -0.46 -5.21
N TYR A 156 14.42 -0.50 -5.64
CA TYR A 156 13.28 0.07 -4.92
C TYR A 156 12.44 -1.05 -4.34
N GLU A 157 11.88 -0.85 -3.14
CA GLU A 157 11.02 -1.84 -2.49
C GLU A 157 9.84 -1.21 -1.76
N ARG A 158 8.77 -2.00 -1.56
CA ARG A 158 7.66 -1.67 -0.68
C ARG A 158 6.92 -2.91 -0.20
N HIS A 159 6.96 -3.17 1.11
CA HIS A 159 6.11 -4.18 1.74
C HIS A 159 4.64 -3.75 1.76
N ALA A 160 3.73 -4.74 1.66
CA ALA A 160 2.30 -4.57 1.89
C ALA A 160 1.75 -5.76 2.70
N TRP A 161 1.44 -5.53 3.97
CA TRP A 161 0.93 -6.54 4.91
C TRP A 161 -0.56 -6.80 4.70
N ILE A 162 -0.91 -7.36 3.58
CA ILE A 162 -2.31 -7.56 3.15
C ILE A 162 -3.00 -8.74 3.84
N TRP A 163 -2.24 -9.72 4.36
CA TRP A 163 -2.74 -10.93 4.99
C TRP A 163 -2.53 -10.96 6.52
N ARG A 164 -1.60 -10.17 7.03
CA ARG A 164 -1.31 -10.05 8.46
C ARG A 164 -1.29 -8.59 8.88
N PRO A 165 -2.33 -8.08 9.56
CA PRO A 165 -2.36 -6.67 9.99
C PRO A 165 -1.11 -6.29 10.78
N ASN A 166 -0.46 -5.20 10.37
CA ASN A 166 0.73 -4.67 11.01
C ASN A 166 0.37 -3.48 11.90
N PRO A 167 0.62 -3.53 13.22
CA PRO A 167 0.37 -2.40 14.12
C PRO A 167 1.16 -1.14 13.80
N ARG A 168 2.30 -1.28 13.11
CA ARG A 168 3.18 -0.17 12.68
C ARG A 168 2.71 0.48 11.39
N GLY A 169 1.80 -0.15 10.67
CA GLY A 169 1.26 0.31 9.39
C GLY A 169 1.39 -0.73 8.29
N MET A 170 0.47 -0.69 7.33
CA MET A 170 0.41 -1.67 6.24
C MET A 170 1.70 -1.74 5.41
N PHE A 171 2.42 -0.63 5.28
CA PHE A 171 3.58 -0.49 4.41
C PHE A 171 4.91 -0.34 5.18
N ASP A 172 4.92 -0.62 6.51
CA ASP A 172 6.16 -0.69 7.28
C ASP A 172 6.89 -1.99 6.96
N ASP A 173 8.22 -1.98 6.97
CA ASP A 173 9.03 -3.15 6.64
C ASP A 173 8.87 -4.27 7.66
N TRP A 174 8.73 -3.91 8.93
CA TRP A 174 8.73 -4.81 10.06
C TRP A 174 7.33 -4.98 10.63
N ASN A 175 6.92 -6.22 10.86
CA ASN A 175 5.63 -6.52 11.49
C ASN A 175 5.85 -7.25 12.83
N SER A 176 5.50 -6.59 13.94
CA SER A 176 5.63 -7.15 15.29
C SER A 176 4.75 -8.38 15.56
N LYS A 177 3.84 -8.72 14.64
CA LYS A 177 3.01 -9.93 14.69
C LYS A 177 3.53 -11.07 13.82
N VAL A 178 4.70 -10.90 13.22
CA VAL A 178 5.40 -11.89 12.38
C VAL A 178 6.71 -12.24 13.04
N SER A 179 7.13 -13.51 12.98
CA SER A 179 8.37 -13.99 13.55
C SER A 179 9.05 -15.02 12.65
N CYS A 180 10.37 -15.18 12.81
CA CYS A 180 11.15 -16.21 12.14
C CYS A 180 11.32 -17.50 12.95
N ARG A 181 10.70 -17.61 14.14
CA ARG A 181 10.91 -18.70 15.09
C ARG A 181 10.54 -20.09 14.58
N GLY A 182 9.69 -20.18 13.56
CA GLY A 182 9.33 -21.46 12.92
C GLY A 182 10.48 -22.13 12.16
N ASN A 183 11.55 -21.40 11.83
CA ASN A 183 12.73 -21.94 11.13
C ASN A 183 13.75 -22.63 12.06
N GLY A 184 13.40 -22.88 13.33
CA GLY A 184 14.33 -23.46 14.29
C GLY A 184 15.39 -22.50 14.81
N ASP A 185 15.25 -21.21 14.55
CA ASP A 185 16.13 -20.18 15.07
C ASP A 185 15.85 -20.00 16.57
N PRO A 186 16.87 -20.16 17.46
CA PRO A 186 16.69 -19.95 18.89
C PRO A 186 16.34 -18.49 19.17
N ALA A 187 15.42 -18.29 20.12
CA ALA A 187 14.94 -16.99 20.59
C ALA A 187 16.07 -16.14 21.23
#